data_ec20da03eac31227a67273c616021d49
#
_entry.id   ec20da03eac31227a67273c616021d49
#
_cell.length_a   1.000
_cell.length_b   1.000
_cell.length_c   1.000
_cell.angle_alpha   90.00
_cell.angle_beta   90.00
_cell.angle_gamma   90.00
#
_symmetry.space_group_name_H-M   'P 1'
#
loop_
_entity.id
_entity.type
_entity.pdbx_description
1 polymer ?
#
loop_
_entity_poly.entity_id
_entity_poly.type
_entity_poly.pdbx_seq_one_letter_code
_entity_poly.pdbx_strand_id
1 'polypeptide(L)'
;GNMKEFHGDATVSLIASKMTVEGPLIKDKSSFMLSARRTYLDVLAKPFIANLNSADPDFNVSPRYYFYDMNGKVNYKLGQYDRFYLSHFQGKDDFGLKSSDTFENGTERYESRINFGLDWRNSTTAARWNHQWSPKLFSNVTATRSQYVFNTRAISEELTYPNYPDTLGMSDERFALLYLSGIEDYGARVDFDFALNPRHYIRYGANYTNHTFSPGATNIEFQLGGFNLDTTIGGDAVYSDEVYAFIEDEWKVNENLKMNGGLHFANLFVQGESYHSLQPRFGMNYSLPGGLAFKASYAEMMQFVNL
;
A
#
# COMPACT_ATOMS: atom_id res chain seq x y z
N GLY A 1 -5.99 -19.59 -6.84
CA GLY A 1 -5.07 -20.46 -7.57
C GLY A 1 -5.77 -21.72 -8.07
N ASN A 2 -5.24 -22.32 -9.09
CA ASN A 2 -5.74 -23.56 -9.65
C ASN A 2 -5.43 -24.74 -8.70
N MET A 3 -6.40 -25.59 -8.40
CA MET A 3 -6.22 -26.75 -7.51
C MET A 3 -5.93 -28.06 -8.26
N LYS A 4 -5.93 -28.04 -9.59
CA LYS A 4 -5.84 -29.26 -10.41
C LYS A 4 -4.52 -29.33 -11.16
N GLU A 5 -4.10 -28.23 -11.74
CA GLU A 5 -2.97 -28.13 -12.67
C GLU A 5 -2.13 -26.91 -12.40
N PHE A 6 -0.84 -26.97 -12.77
CA PHE A 6 0.05 -25.82 -12.73
C PHE A 6 -0.16 -24.97 -13.97
N HIS A 7 -0.24 -23.67 -13.77
CA HIS A 7 -0.28 -22.66 -14.82
C HIS A 7 0.81 -21.62 -14.58
N GLY A 8 1.37 -21.14 -15.65
CA GLY A 8 2.34 -20.04 -15.64
C GLY A 8 2.03 -19.08 -16.77
N ASP A 9 2.15 -17.80 -16.48
CA ASP A 9 2.07 -16.70 -17.44
C ASP A 9 3.26 -15.80 -17.24
N ALA A 10 3.91 -15.41 -18.33
CA ALA A 10 5.02 -14.48 -18.32
C ALA A 10 4.82 -13.45 -19.43
N THR A 11 4.89 -12.18 -19.08
CA THR A 11 4.79 -11.07 -20.01
C THR A 11 6.06 -10.23 -19.91
N VAL A 12 6.68 -9.95 -21.04
CA VAL A 12 7.79 -9.02 -21.16
C VAL A 12 7.37 -7.91 -22.11
N SER A 13 7.42 -6.68 -21.64
CA SER A 13 7.17 -5.48 -22.45
C SER A 13 8.43 -4.61 -22.48
N LEU A 14 8.37 -3.51 -23.22
CA LEU A 14 9.51 -2.59 -23.32
C LEU A 14 9.96 -2.03 -21.97
N ILE A 15 9.02 -1.80 -21.04
CA ILE A 15 9.27 -1.09 -19.79
C ILE A 15 9.07 -1.93 -18.52
N ALA A 16 8.45 -3.11 -18.64
CA ALA A 16 8.12 -3.94 -17.48
C ALA A 16 8.06 -5.42 -17.83
N SER A 17 8.33 -6.26 -16.83
CA SER A 17 8.09 -7.70 -16.91
C SER A 17 7.18 -8.12 -15.76
N LYS A 18 6.34 -9.10 -16.03
CA LYS A 18 5.46 -9.74 -15.06
C LYS A 18 5.55 -11.26 -15.22
N MET A 19 5.53 -11.96 -14.11
CA MET A 19 5.43 -13.41 -14.07
C MET A 19 4.38 -13.82 -13.05
N THR A 20 3.56 -14.80 -13.40
CA THR A 20 2.59 -15.41 -12.48
C THR A 20 2.73 -16.93 -12.59
N VAL A 21 2.78 -17.60 -11.45
CA VAL A 21 2.77 -19.06 -11.35
C VAL A 21 1.71 -19.44 -10.34
N GLU A 22 0.86 -20.38 -10.70
CA GLU A 22 -0.15 -20.93 -9.80
C GLU A 22 -0.28 -22.44 -9.99
N GLY A 23 -0.76 -23.11 -8.97
CA GLY A 23 -0.98 -24.56 -9.04
C GLY A 23 -1.38 -25.16 -7.70
N PRO A 24 -1.62 -26.48 -7.69
CA PRO A 24 -1.92 -27.23 -6.48
C PRO A 24 -0.68 -27.37 -5.59
N LEU A 25 -0.84 -27.13 -4.29
CA LEU A 25 0.07 -27.65 -3.26
C LEU A 25 -0.33 -29.09 -2.90
N ILE A 26 -1.63 -29.30 -2.73
CA ILE A 26 -2.25 -30.61 -2.59
C ILE A 26 -3.44 -30.63 -3.53
N LYS A 27 -3.43 -31.56 -4.50
CA LYS A 27 -4.47 -31.67 -5.53
C LYS A 27 -5.87 -31.68 -4.89
N ASP A 28 -6.77 -30.87 -5.44
CA ASP A 28 -8.16 -30.68 -5.00
C ASP A 28 -8.35 -30.13 -3.57
N LYS A 29 -7.26 -29.96 -2.78
CA LYS A 29 -7.33 -29.45 -1.40
C LYS A 29 -6.74 -28.08 -1.22
N SER A 30 -5.60 -27.79 -1.85
CA SER A 30 -4.92 -26.50 -1.66
C SER A 30 -4.26 -26.04 -2.95
N SER A 31 -4.12 -24.73 -3.09
CA SER A 31 -3.39 -24.14 -4.19
C SER A 31 -2.65 -22.89 -3.73
N PHE A 32 -1.63 -22.55 -4.49
CA PHE A 32 -0.91 -21.31 -4.37
C PHE A 32 -1.01 -20.49 -5.66
N MET A 33 -0.72 -19.21 -5.54
CA MET A 33 -0.46 -18.27 -6.63
C MET A 33 0.66 -17.34 -6.19
N LEU A 34 1.66 -17.16 -7.03
CA LEU A 34 2.71 -16.18 -6.87
C LEU A 34 2.77 -15.33 -8.12
N SER A 35 2.78 -14.02 -7.97
CA SER A 35 2.94 -13.08 -9.07
C SER A 35 3.95 -12.01 -8.69
N ALA A 36 4.83 -11.67 -9.61
CA ALA A 36 5.78 -10.58 -9.45
C ALA A 36 5.81 -9.73 -10.72
N ARG A 37 5.92 -8.44 -10.55
CA ARG A 37 6.09 -7.46 -11.63
C ARG A 37 7.20 -6.49 -11.25
N ARG A 38 8.03 -6.08 -12.21
CA ARG A 38 9.00 -5.01 -12.05
C ARG A 38 9.12 -4.22 -13.35
N THR A 39 9.19 -2.90 -13.21
CA THR A 39 9.65 -2.02 -14.30
C THR A 39 11.17 -1.92 -14.28
N TYR A 40 11.78 -1.61 -15.43
CA TYR A 40 13.24 -1.50 -15.59
C TYR A 40 13.64 -0.25 -16.38
N LEU A 41 12.90 0.85 -16.19
CA LEU A 41 13.26 2.15 -16.75
C LEU A 41 14.65 2.61 -16.31
N ASP A 42 15.03 2.30 -15.07
CA ASP A 42 16.36 2.50 -14.51
C ASP A 42 17.45 1.77 -15.30
N VAL A 43 17.17 0.58 -15.83
CA VAL A 43 18.11 -0.21 -16.64
C VAL A 43 18.16 0.31 -18.07
N LEU A 44 17.01 0.63 -18.67
CA LEU A 44 16.91 1.12 -20.05
C LEU A 44 17.53 2.51 -20.22
N ALA A 45 17.51 3.33 -19.20
CA ALA A 45 18.11 4.67 -19.22
C ALA A 45 19.65 4.64 -19.18
N LYS A 46 20.27 3.55 -18.67
CA LYS A 46 21.74 3.48 -18.46
C LYS A 46 22.58 3.86 -19.68
N PRO A 47 22.32 3.36 -20.92
CA PRO A 47 23.16 3.72 -22.06
C PRO A 47 23.05 5.20 -22.43
N PHE A 48 21.88 5.82 -22.27
CA PHE A 48 21.69 7.25 -22.51
C PHE A 48 22.42 8.10 -21.48
N ILE A 49 22.33 7.70 -20.21
CA ILE A 49 23.01 8.37 -19.09
C ILE A 49 24.52 8.23 -19.21
N ALA A 50 25.02 7.04 -19.59
CA ALA A 50 26.43 6.83 -19.82
C ALA A 50 26.97 7.74 -20.93
N ASN A 51 26.21 7.95 -22.00
CA ASN A 51 26.58 8.86 -23.07
C ASN A 51 26.58 10.33 -22.61
N LEU A 52 25.61 10.76 -21.79
CA LEU A 52 25.58 12.09 -21.19
C LEU A 52 26.82 12.33 -20.30
N ASN A 53 27.08 11.39 -19.39
CA ASN A 53 28.22 11.47 -18.47
C ASN A 53 29.59 11.41 -19.19
N SER A 54 29.65 10.77 -20.40
CA SER A 54 30.86 10.75 -21.20
C SER A 54 31.11 12.04 -21.95
N ALA A 55 30.10 12.86 -22.15
CA ALA A 55 30.23 14.15 -22.83
C ALA A 55 30.86 15.22 -21.94
N ASP A 56 30.71 15.10 -20.64
CA ASP A 56 31.30 15.97 -19.60
C ASP A 56 31.84 15.09 -18.47
N PRO A 57 33.14 14.83 -18.37
CA PRO A 57 33.75 13.99 -17.34
C PRO A 57 33.65 14.56 -15.93
N ASP A 58 33.46 15.88 -15.79
CA ASP A 58 33.37 16.56 -14.52
C ASP A 58 31.94 16.52 -13.95
N PHE A 59 30.96 16.33 -14.83
CA PHE A 59 29.56 16.19 -14.44
C PHE A 59 29.10 14.75 -14.57
N ASN A 60 28.50 14.21 -13.49
CA ASN A 60 27.92 12.89 -13.47
C ASN A 60 26.48 12.92 -12.96
N VAL A 61 25.57 12.26 -13.68
CA VAL A 61 24.17 12.13 -13.27
C VAL A 61 23.73 10.68 -13.30
N SER A 62 22.96 10.28 -12.29
CA SER A 62 22.46 8.92 -12.14
C SER A 62 21.01 8.93 -11.65
N PRO A 63 20.04 9.10 -12.58
CA PRO A 63 18.64 8.95 -12.25
C PRO A 63 18.28 7.47 -12.07
N ARG A 64 17.35 7.22 -11.16
CA ARG A 64 16.79 5.90 -10.89
C ARG A 64 15.26 6.02 -10.78
N TYR A 65 14.57 5.18 -11.55
CA TYR A 65 13.12 5.04 -11.42
C TYR A 65 12.71 3.60 -11.72
N TYR A 66 12.15 2.95 -10.73
CA TYR A 66 11.51 1.65 -10.88
C TYR A 66 10.40 1.47 -9.88
N PHE A 67 9.45 0.60 -10.21
CA PHE A 67 8.56 0.02 -9.23
C PHE A 67 8.51 -1.49 -9.38
N TYR A 68 8.20 -2.15 -8.29
CA TYR A 68 7.88 -3.57 -8.29
C TYR A 68 6.68 -3.85 -7.40
N ASP A 69 5.96 -4.91 -7.72
CA ASP A 69 4.97 -5.51 -6.87
C ASP A 69 5.06 -7.03 -6.86
N MET A 70 4.73 -7.62 -5.72
CA MET A 70 4.69 -9.05 -5.50
C MET A 70 3.37 -9.42 -4.82
N ASN A 71 2.76 -10.49 -5.29
CA ASN A 71 1.54 -11.05 -4.72
C ASN A 71 1.74 -12.53 -4.46
N GLY A 72 1.44 -12.96 -3.24
CA GLY A 72 1.38 -14.35 -2.85
C GLY A 72 0.01 -14.70 -2.30
N LYS A 73 -0.55 -15.85 -2.68
CA LYS A 73 -1.80 -16.35 -2.13
C LYS A 73 -1.77 -17.87 -2.00
N VAL A 74 -2.18 -18.34 -0.85
CA VAL A 74 -2.37 -19.75 -0.57
C VAL A 74 -3.81 -19.95 -0.10
N ASN A 75 -4.44 -21.03 -0.52
CA ASN A 75 -5.72 -21.45 0.02
C ASN A 75 -5.68 -22.95 0.38
N TYR A 76 -6.47 -23.31 1.39
CA TYR A 76 -6.57 -24.66 1.89
C TYR A 76 -8.02 -24.99 2.28
N LYS A 77 -8.54 -26.10 1.75
CA LYS A 77 -9.85 -26.66 2.15
C LYS A 77 -9.63 -27.64 3.31
N LEU A 78 -10.12 -27.27 4.49
CA LEU A 78 -10.13 -28.13 5.66
C LEU A 78 -11.51 -28.77 5.79
N GLY A 79 -11.73 -29.85 5.04
CA GLY A 79 -13.03 -30.52 5.00
C GLY A 79 -14.02 -29.87 4.04
N GLN A 80 -15.33 -30.06 4.32
CA GLN A 80 -16.44 -29.65 3.45
C GLN A 80 -16.86 -28.20 3.69
N TYR A 81 -16.75 -27.72 4.92
CA TYR A 81 -17.33 -26.45 5.38
C TYR A 81 -16.30 -25.35 5.60
N ASP A 82 -15.02 -25.71 5.68
CA ASP A 82 -13.95 -24.78 6.05
C ASP A 82 -12.97 -24.53 4.92
N ARG A 83 -12.63 -23.25 4.74
CA ARG A 83 -11.59 -22.85 3.81
C ARG A 83 -10.76 -21.71 4.40
N PHE A 84 -9.46 -21.91 4.39
CA PHE A 84 -8.48 -20.90 4.81
C PHE A 84 -7.78 -20.28 3.61
N TYR A 85 -7.51 -18.98 3.72
CA TYR A 85 -6.72 -18.22 2.76
C TYR A 85 -5.66 -17.42 3.51
N LEU A 86 -4.47 -17.43 2.96
CA LEU A 86 -3.42 -16.50 3.34
C LEU A 86 -3.01 -15.76 2.08
N SER A 87 -2.97 -14.43 2.15
CA SER A 87 -2.52 -13.59 1.05
C SER A 87 -1.53 -12.55 1.56
N HIS A 88 -0.53 -12.26 0.74
CA HIS A 88 0.42 -11.20 0.98
C HIS A 88 0.63 -10.40 -0.30
N PHE A 89 0.59 -9.08 -0.17
CA PHE A 89 0.95 -8.11 -1.19
C PHE A 89 2.11 -7.27 -0.68
N GLN A 90 3.07 -6.98 -1.54
CA GLN A 90 4.12 -6.00 -1.29
C GLN A 90 4.41 -5.25 -2.58
N GLY A 91 4.47 -3.91 -2.50
CA GLY A 91 4.84 -3.03 -3.58
C GLY A 91 5.82 -1.95 -3.11
N LYS A 92 6.69 -1.52 -4.00
CA LYS A 92 7.60 -0.39 -3.79
C LYS A 92 7.73 0.40 -5.09
N ASP A 93 7.63 1.72 -4.96
CA ASP A 93 8.04 2.68 -5.98
C ASP A 93 9.28 3.41 -5.46
N ASP A 94 10.28 3.58 -6.31
CA ASP A 94 11.56 4.18 -5.96
C ASP A 94 11.98 5.15 -7.08
N PHE A 95 12.00 6.44 -6.74
CA PHE A 95 12.54 7.50 -7.57
C PHE A 95 13.79 8.07 -6.90
N GLY A 96 14.85 8.26 -7.66
CA GLY A 96 16.09 8.84 -7.15
C GLY A 96 16.85 9.57 -8.23
N LEU A 97 17.55 10.62 -7.82
CA LEU A 97 18.49 11.35 -8.65
C LEU A 97 19.75 11.57 -7.84
N LYS A 98 20.87 11.13 -8.37
CA LYS A 98 22.19 11.51 -7.88
C LYS A 98 22.89 12.31 -8.97
N SER A 99 23.52 13.41 -8.59
CA SER A 99 24.43 14.13 -9.47
C SER A 99 25.70 14.50 -8.69
N SER A 100 26.78 14.58 -9.38
CA SER A 100 28.05 15.15 -8.91
C SER A 100 28.65 16.03 -9.97
N ASP A 101 29.23 17.13 -9.55
CA ASP A 101 29.94 18.07 -10.38
C ASP A 101 31.31 18.34 -9.74
N THR A 102 32.35 18.39 -10.56
CA THR A 102 33.73 18.57 -10.11
C THR A 102 34.35 19.74 -10.86
N PHE A 103 34.93 20.65 -10.14
CA PHE A 103 35.65 21.80 -10.71
C PHE A 103 37.04 21.86 -10.13
N GLU A 104 38.05 22.02 -11.00
CA GLU A 104 39.48 22.18 -10.61
C GLU A 104 40.02 23.54 -11.06
N ASN A 105 40.68 24.21 -10.15
CA ASN A 105 41.36 25.47 -10.42
C ASN A 105 42.76 25.49 -9.77
N GLY A 106 43.75 25.17 -10.54
CA GLY A 106 45.13 25.01 -10.08
C GLY A 106 45.29 23.84 -9.10
N THR A 107 45.55 24.13 -7.85
CA THR A 107 45.67 23.10 -6.80
C THR A 107 44.38 22.92 -5.98
N GLU A 108 43.33 23.66 -6.31
CA GLU A 108 42.06 23.57 -5.62
C GLU A 108 41.09 22.69 -6.44
N ARG A 109 40.38 21.80 -5.75
CA ARG A 109 39.31 21.00 -6.33
C ARG A 109 38.05 21.14 -5.48
N TYR A 110 36.95 21.35 -6.17
CA TYR A 110 35.61 21.48 -5.59
C TYR A 110 34.75 20.34 -6.13
N GLU A 111 34.05 19.61 -5.25
CA GLU A 111 33.06 18.63 -5.64
C GLU A 111 31.72 19.00 -5.02
N SER A 112 30.69 19.14 -5.86
CA SER A 112 29.30 19.26 -5.42
C SER A 112 28.57 17.94 -5.68
N ARG A 113 27.83 17.44 -4.69
CA ARG A 113 27.06 16.20 -4.79
C ARG A 113 25.65 16.42 -4.33
N ILE A 114 24.68 16.02 -5.14
CA ILE A 114 23.27 16.04 -4.82
C ILE A 114 22.75 14.60 -4.82
N ASN A 115 21.98 14.24 -3.78
CA ASN A 115 21.28 12.97 -3.70
C ASN A 115 19.83 13.23 -3.28
N PHE A 116 18.94 13.22 -4.26
CA PHE A 116 17.52 13.30 -4.05
C PHE A 116 16.89 11.90 -4.18
N GLY A 117 15.95 11.59 -3.32
CA GLY A 117 15.22 10.32 -3.37
C GLY A 117 13.83 10.43 -2.77
N LEU A 118 12.92 9.68 -3.37
CA LEU A 118 11.54 9.54 -2.95
C LEU A 118 11.16 8.10 -3.13
N ASP A 119 10.77 7.42 -2.05
CA ASP A 119 10.24 6.07 -2.14
C ASP A 119 9.01 5.89 -1.25
N TRP A 120 8.09 5.07 -1.73
CA TRP A 120 6.98 4.59 -0.93
C TRP A 120 6.81 3.08 -1.08
N ARG A 121 6.39 2.48 0.01
CA ARG A 121 6.19 1.03 0.12
C ARG A 121 4.83 0.73 0.70
N ASN A 122 4.18 -0.27 0.13
CA ASN A 122 2.95 -0.84 0.63
C ASN A 122 3.16 -2.33 0.92
N SER A 123 2.65 -2.79 2.05
CA SER A 123 2.63 -4.22 2.39
C SER A 123 1.30 -4.55 3.05
N THR A 124 0.63 -5.59 2.59
CA THR A 124 -0.62 -6.06 3.18
C THR A 124 -0.61 -7.57 3.29
N THR A 125 -0.87 -8.07 4.48
CA THR A 125 -1.07 -9.50 4.75
C THR A 125 -2.48 -9.72 5.25
N ALA A 126 -3.18 -10.70 4.70
CA ALA A 126 -4.52 -11.06 5.16
C ALA A 126 -4.65 -12.58 5.32
N ALA A 127 -5.14 -12.99 6.48
CA ALA A 127 -5.57 -14.34 6.77
C ALA A 127 -7.09 -14.37 6.86
N ARG A 128 -7.73 -15.28 6.10
CA ARG A 128 -9.19 -15.40 6.07
C ARG A 128 -9.59 -16.84 6.33
N TRP A 129 -10.59 -16.99 7.18
CA TRP A 129 -11.30 -18.24 7.41
C TRP A 129 -12.74 -18.08 6.97
N ASN A 130 -13.16 -18.95 6.06
CA ASN A 130 -14.55 -19.08 5.60
C ASN A 130 -15.14 -20.34 6.22
N HIS A 131 -16.32 -20.21 6.85
CA HIS A 131 -17.03 -21.34 7.43
C HIS A 131 -18.50 -21.34 7.05
N GLN A 132 -18.99 -22.50 6.63
CA GLN A 132 -20.41 -22.73 6.36
C GLN A 132 -21.04 -23.45 7.55
N TRP A 133 -21.73 -22.70 8.42
CA TRP A 133 -22.40 -23.21 9.62
C TRP A 133 -23.62 -24.08 9.29
N SER A 134 -24.33 -23.71 8.23
CA SER A 134 -25.50 -24.42 7.73
C SER A 134 -25.72 -24.08 6.24
N PRO A 135 -26.67 -24.70 5.55
CA PRO A 135 -27.05 -24.30 4.19
C PRO A 135 -27.49 -22.84 4.05
N LYS A 136 -27.86 -22.20 5.18
CA LYS A 136 -28.37 -20.84 5.21
C LYS A 136 -27.41 -19.82 5.84
N LEU A 137 -26.40 -20.26 6.57
CA LEU A 137 -25.49 -19.38 7.31
C LEU A 137 -24.04 -19.65 6.93
N PHE A 138 -23.40 -18.60 6.44
CA PHE A 138 -21.99 -18.58 6.08
C PHE A 138 -21.28 -17.43 6.80
N SER A 139 -20.01 -17.60 7.12
CA SER A 139 -19.20 -16.53 7.72
C SER A 139 -17.82 -16.41 7.08
N ASN A 140 -17.32 -15.18 7.09
CA ASN A 140 -15.94 -14.82 6.80
C ASN A 140 -15.32 -14.17 8.05
N VAL A 141 -14.24 -14.74 8.54
CA VAL A 141 -13.39 -14.09 9.55
C VAL A 141 -12.07 -13.73 8.88
N THR A 142 -11.68 -12.46 8.96
CA THR A 142 -10.47 -11.95 8.30
C THR A 142 -9.63 -11.18 9.31
N ALA A 143 -8.35 -11.51 9.41
CA ALA A 143 -7.34 -10.70 10.09
C ALA A 143 -6.42 -10.09 9.04
N THR A 144 -6.10 -8.80 9.21
CA THR A 144 -5.26 -8.04 8.28
C THR A 144 -4.16 -7.30 9.02
N ARG A 145 -3.01 -7.19 8.38
CA ARG A 145 -1.98 -6.20 8.70
C ARG A 145 -1.64 -5.46 7.43
N SER A 146 -1.72 -4.14 7.43
CA SER A 146 -1.24 -3.31 6.34
C SER A 146 -0.21 -2.31 6.84
N GLN A 147 0.71 -1.94 5.99
CA GLN A 147 1.73 -0.95 6.27
C GLN A 147 1.99 -0.13 5.01
N TYR A 148 1.95 1.17 5.17
CA TYR A 148 2.41 2.15 4.19
C TYR A 148 3.58 2.95 4.78
N VAL A 149 4.64 3.13 4.03
CA VAL A 149 5.80 3.93 4.41
C VAL A 149 6.18 4.82 3.24
N PHE A 150 6.36 6.09 3.53
CA PHE A 150 6.81 7.10 2.58
C PHE A 150 8.09 7.75 3.09
N ASN A 151 9.12 7.78 2.25
CA ASN A 151 10.42 8.37 2.54
C ASN A 151 10.78 9.39 1.47
N THR A 152 11.29 10.53 1.91
CA THR A 152 11.97 11.51 1.06
C THR A 152 13.33 11.84 1.65
N ARG A 153 14.33 12.00 0.79
CA ARG A 153 15.64 12.49 1.17
C ARG A 153 16.13 13.54 0.16
N ALA A 154 16.70 14.60 0.67
CA ALA A 154 17.42 15.59 -0.11
C ALA A 154 18.74 15.84 0.62
N ILE A 155 19.86 15.53 -0.02
CA ILE A 155 21.20 15.66 0.53
C ILE A 155 22.02 16.45 -0.46
N SER A 156 22.68 17.51 0.03
CA SER A 156 23.70 18.27 -0.70
C SER A 156 25.00 18.19 0.07
N GLU A 157 26.07 17.87 -0.60
CA GLU A 157 27.42 17.80 -0.05
C GLU A 157 28.35 18.64 -0.93
N GLU A 158 29.15 19.50 -0.32
CA GLU A 158 30.19 20.29 -0.97
C GLU A 158 31.53 19.97 -0.32
N LEU A 159 32.46 19.47 -1.12
CA LEU A 159 33.81 19.08 -0.71
C LEU A 159 34.80 20.04 -1.35
N THR A 160 35.66 20.66 -0.54
CA THR A 160 36.74 21.53 -1.00
C THR A 160 38.08 20.95 -0.61
N TYR A 161 38.94 20.77 -1.61
CA TYR A 161 40.29 20.26 -1.48
C TYR A 161 41.28 21.41 -1.85
N PRO A 162 41.82 22.14 -0.88
CA PRO A 162 42.66 23.32 -1.17
C PRO A 162 44.04 22.98 -1.73
N ASN A 163 44.49 21.72 -1.59
CA ASN A 163 45.83 21.27 -2.02
C ASN A 163 45.77 19.97 -2.81
N TYR A 164 44.78 19.82 -3.72
CA TYR A 164 44.62 18.62 -4.50
C TYR A 164 45.89 18.23 -5.28
N PRO A 165 46.33 16.94 -5.33
CA PRO A 165 45.65 15.75 -4.84
C PRO A 165 45.80 15.45 -3.33
N ASP A 166 46.51 16.31 -2.58
CA ASP A 166 46.54 16.15 -1.12
C ASP A 166 45.18 16.47 -0.52
N THR A 167 44.76 15.69 0.50
CA THR A 167 43.53 15.89 1.24
C THR A 167 43.73 16.74 2.50
N LEU A 168 44.95 17.24 2.73
CA LEU A 168 45.21 18.08 3.88
C LEU A 168 44.45 19.43 3.79
N GLY A 169 43.65 19.71 4.82
CA GLY A 169 42.80 20.89 4.85
C GLY A 169 41.47 20.75 4.11
N MET A 170 41.08 19.56 3.72
CA MET A 170 39.74 19.29 3.14
C MET A 170 38.65 19.81 4.05
N SER A 171 37.70 20.54 3.50
CA SER A 171 36.43 20.88 4.16
C SER A 171 35.27 20.10 3.54
N ASP A 172 34.33 19.69 4.39
CA ASP A 172 33.10 19.01 4.04
C ASP A 172 31.93 19.81 4.59
N GLU A 173 31.10 20.25 3.68
CA GLU A 173 29.85 20.95 4.00
C GLU A 173 28.70 20.04 3.57
N ARG A 174 27.80 19.74 4.52
CA ARG A 174 26.70 18.86 4.26
C ARG A 174 25.39 19.43 4.78
N PHE A 175 24.37 19.37 3.93
CA PHE A 175 22.98 19.57 4.30
C PHE A 175 22.18 18.33 3.94
N ALA A 176 21.43 17.77 4.88
CA ALA A 176 20.52 16.67 4.63
C ALA A 176 19.15 16.94 5.25
N LEU A 177 18.11 16.67 4.47
CA LEU A 177 16.73 16.66 4.88
C LEU A 177 16.16 15.28 4.58
N LEU A 178 15.78 14.57 5.65
CA LEU A 178 15.18 13.24 5.58
C LEU A 178 13.76 13.32 6.16
N TYR A 179 12.78 12.92 5.38
CA TYR A 179 11.39 12.87 5.82
C TYR A 179 10.89 11.43 5.78
N LEU A 180 10.29 10.99 6.87
CA LEU A 180 9.70 9.66 7.02
C LEU A 180 8.27 9.78 7.53
N SER A 181 7.32 9.21 6.82
CA SER A 181 5.94 9.05 7.31
C SER A 181 5.40 7.66 7.00
N GLY A 182 4.36 7.26 7.73
CA GLY A 182 3.78 5.93 7.50
C GLY A 182 2.52 5.69 8.30
N ILE A 183 1.89 4.58 7.96
CA ILE A 183 0.72 4.06 8.65
C ILE A 183 0.89 2.56 8.77
N GLU A 184 0.58 2.04 9.94
CA GLU A 184 0.46 0.61 10.18
C GLU A 184 -0.90 0.30 10.78
N ASP A 185 -1.62 -0.65 10.17
CA ASP A 185 -2.94 -1.06 10.59
C ASP A 185 -2.97 -2.55 10.93
N TYR A 186 -3.63 -2.87 12.02
CA TYR A 186 -4.02 -4.22 12.38
C TYR A 186 -5.54 -4.30 12.43
N GLY A 187 -6.13 -5.15 11.59
CA GLY A 187 -7.57 -5.29 11.46
C GLY A 187 -8.07 -6.69 11.75
N ALA A 188 -9.25 -6.77 12.34
CA ALA A 188 -10.02 -8.01 12.48
C ALA A 188 -11.47 -7.75 12.07
N ARG A 189 -11.99 -8.58 11.17
CA ARG A 189 -13.34 -8.45 10.60
C ARG A 189 -14.06 -9.78 10.62
N VAL A 190 -15.35 -9.73 10.95
CA VAL A 190 -16.26 -10.86 10.82
C VAL A 190 -17.50 -10.43 10.04
N ASP A 191 -17.84 -11.18 9.01
CA ASP A 191 -19.04 -10.98 8.19
C ASP A 191 -19.86 -12.27 8.20
N PHE A 192 -21.17 -12.13 8.27
CA PHE A 192 -22.14 -13.22 8.16
C PHE A 192 -23.10 -12.96 7.00
N ASP A 193 -23.33 -14.00 6.23
CA ASP A 193 -24.33 -14.07 5.18
C ASP A 193 -25.41 -15.07 5.63
N PHE A 194 -26.64 -14.59 5.80
CA PHE A 194 -27.75 -15.41 6.31
C PHE A 194 -28.95 -15.40 5.37
N ALA A 195 -29.12 -16.49 4.63
CA ALA A 195 -30.30 -16.75 3.81
C ALA A 195 -31.48 -17.19 4.70
N LEU A 196 -32.13 -16.26 5.38
CA LEU A 196 -33.22 -16.53 6.33
C LEU A 196 -34.34 -17.35 5.66
N ASN A 197 -34.80 -16.87 4.49
CA ASN A 197 -35.79 -17.52 3.65
C ASN A 197 -35.64 -17.02 2.18
N PRO A 198 -36.42 -17.50 1.19
CA PRO A 198 -36.30 -17.10 -0.21
C PRO A 198 -36.53 -15.61 -0.49
N ARG A 199 -37.09 -14.86 0.48
CA ARG A 199 -37.37 -13.44 0.33
C ARG A 199 -36.39 -12.52 1.07
N HIS A 200 -35.71 -13.02 2.11
CA HIS A 200 -34.81 -12.25 2.97
C HIS A 200 -33.41 -12.84 2.97
N TYR A 201 -32.45 -12.01 2.61
CA TYR A 201 -31.03 -12.33 2.68
C TYR A 201 -30.33 -11.26 3.52
N ILE A 202 -29.97 -11.64 4.75
CA ILE A 202 -29.44 -10.74 5.75
C ILE A 202 -27.92 -10.83 5.77
N ARG A 203 -27.23 -9.69 5.69
CA ARG A 203 -25.79 -9.56 5.91
C ARG A 203 -25.56 -8.75 7.17
N TYR A 204 -24.68 -9.19 8.02
CA TYR A 204 -24.26 -8.45 9.19
C TYR A 204 -22.81 -8.77 9.54
N GLY A 205 -22.17 -7.83 10.24
CA GLY A 205 -20.79 -8.01 10.59
C GLY A 205 -20.25 -6.88 11.44
N ALA A 206 -19.00 -7.07 11.85
CA ALA A 206 -18.24 -6.09 12.59
C ALA A 206 -16.78 -6.09 12.14
N ASN A 207 -16.13 -4.93 12.29
CA ASN A 207 -14.71 -4.75 12.08
C ASN A 207 -14.11 -3.94 13.21
N TYR A 208 -12.90 -4.28 13.56
CA TYR A 208 -12.02 -3.51 14.41
C TYR A 208 -10.72 -3.26 13.68
N THR A 209 -10.22 -2.03 13.71
CA THR A 209 -8.89 -1.67 13.17
C THR A 209 -8.17 -0.79 14.17
N ASN A 210 -6.97 -1.20 14.53
CA ASN A 210 -6.02 -0.37 15.25
C ASN A 210 -5.08 0.28 14.25
N HIS A 211 -5.00 1.60 14.29
CA HIS A 211 -4.16 2.43 13.43
C HIS A 211 -3.00 3.00 14.23
N THR A 212 -1.81 2.92 13.66
CA THR A 212 -0.64 3.64 14.10
C THR A 212 -0.21 4.60 13.00
N PHE A 213 -0.44 5.89 13.20
CA PHE A 213 -0.03 6.95 12.29
C PHE A 213 1.33 7.49 12.72
N SER A 214 2.26 7.54 11.79
CA SER A 214 3.51 8.27 11.90
C SER A 214 3.39 9.50 10.99
N PRO A 215 2.94 10.66 11.49
CA PRO A 215 2.53 11.80 10.66
C PRO A 215 3.68 12.51 9.96
N GLY A 216 4.89 12.05 10.17
CA GLY A 216 6.11 12.53 9.56
C GLY A 216 7.13 13.02 10.58
N ALA A 217 8.30 12.41 10.52
CA ALA A 217 9.50 12.89 11.16
C ALA A 217 10.40 13.52 10.11
N THR A 218 10.84 14.76 10.35
CA THR A 218 11.84 15.45 9.53
C THR A 218 13.14 15.50 10.30
N ASN A 219 14.15 14.77 9.82
CA ASN A 219 15.51 14.90 10.31
C ASN A 219 16.25 15.92 9.44
N ILE A 220 16.90 16.87 10.09
CA ILE A 220 17.71 17.92 9.48
C ILE A 220 19.14 17.77 10.00
N GLU A 221 20.05 17.46 9.09
CA GLU A 221 21.49 17.46 9.36
C GLU A 221 22.14 18.65 8.65
N PHE A 222 22.94 19.38 9.38
CA PHE A 222 23.74 20.47 8.83
C PHE A 222 25.16 20.44 9.40
N GLN A 223 26.15 20.39 8.52
CA GLN A 223 27.56 20.38 8.87
C GLN A 223 28.27 21.48 8.08
N LEU A 224 28.95 22.36 8.76
CA LEU A 224 29.70 23.50 8.17
C LEU A 224 30.85 23.92 9.09
N GLY A 225 32.08 23.86 8.62
CA GLY A 225 33.24 24.45 9.28
C GLY A 225 33.45 24.03 10.74
N GLY A 226 33.15 22.76 11.10
CA GLY A 226 33.22 22.24 12.46
C GLY A 226 31.95 22.45 13.29
N PHE A 227 30.96 23.16 12.79
CA PHE A 227 29.59 23.17 13.35
C PHE A 227 28.81 21.99 12.84
N ASN A 228 28.12 21.29 13.75
CA ASN A 228 27.26 20.13 13.40
C ASN A 228 25.92 20.28 14.12
N LEU A 229 24.84 20.25 13.34
CA LEU A 229 23.46 20.20 13.79
C LEU A 229 22.86 18.91 13.27
N ASP A 230 22.29 18.11 14.15
CA ASP A 230 21.44 16.94 13.82
C ASP A 230 20.21 17.01 14.72
N THR A 231 19.07 17.24 14.09
CA THR A 231 17.81 17.39 14.82
C THR A 231 16.67 16.72 14.09
N THR A 232 15.74 16.16 14.86
CA THR A 232 14.51 15.56 14.33
C THR A 232 13.30 16.33 14.85
N ILE A 233 12.45 16.74 13.94
CA ILE A 233 11.21 17.46 14.22
C ILE A 233 10.04 16.57 13.87
N GLY A 234 9.07 16.44 14.77
CA GLY A 234 7.91 15.56 14.61
C GLY A 234 8.24 14.10 14.94
N GLY A 235 7.42 13.19 14.42
CA GLY A 235 7.62 11.73 14.58
C GLY A 235 6.85 11.08 15.72
N ASP A 236 6.12 11.85 16.54
CA ASP A 236 5.25 11.27 17.55
C ASP A 236 4.12 10.47 16.89
N ALA A 237 4.05 9.19 17.19
CA ALA A 237 3.02 8.34 16.67
C ALA A 237 1.65 8.67 17.27
N VAL A 238 0.64 8.70 16.43
CA VAL A 238 -0.77 8.83 16.84
C VAL A 238 -1.44 7.48 16.71
N TYR A 239 -2.04 7.02 17.80
CA TYR A 239 -2.77 5.76 17.86
C TYR A 239 -4.26 6.02 17.82
N SER A 240 -4.98 5.24 17.05
CA SER A 240 -6.43 5.27 17.04
C SER A 240 -7.03 3.88 16.84
N ASP A 241 -8.24 3.70 17.36
CA ASP A 241 -9.01 2.48 17.21
C ASP A 241 -10.31 2.79 16.47
N GLU A 242 -10.56 2.09 15.37
CA GLU A 242 -11.79 2.21 14.62
C GLU A 242 -12.61 0.92 14.76
N VAL A 243 -13.89 1.09 15.11
CA VAL A 243 -14.85 -0.02 15.20
C VAL A 243 -16.02 0.31 14.29
N TYR A 244 -16.44 -0.64 13.48
CA TYR A 244 -17.75 -0.53 12.84
C TYR A 244 -18.53 -1.83 12.90
N ALA A 245 -19.85 -1.71 12.88
CA ALA A 245 -20.79 -2.80 12.79
C ALA A 245 -21.88 -2.46 11.77
N PHE A 246 -22.42 -3.47 11.11
CA PHE A 246 -23.49 -3.26 10.15
C PHE A 246 -24.47 -4.42 10.14
N ILE A 247 -25.68 -4.11 9.69
CA ILE A 247 -26.72 -5.07 9.33
C ILE A 247 -27.47 -4.56 8.10
N GLU A 248 -27.68 -5.45 7.13
CA GLU A 248 -28.41 -5.17 5.88
C GLU A 248 -29.34 -6.34 5.57
N ASP A 249 -30.54 -6.04 5.05
CA ASP A 249 -31.49 -7.04 4.54
C ASP A 249 -31.80 -6.76 3.07
N GLU A 250 -31.53 -7.73 2.22
CA GLU A 250 -32.03 -7.76 0.84
C GLU A 250 -33.38 -8.44 0.84
N TRP A 251 -34.45 -7.66 0.69
CA TRP A 251 -35.83 -8.12 0.71
C TRP A 251 -36.43 -8.20 -0.69
N LYS A 252 -36.76 -9.41 -1.13
CA LYS A 252 -37.58 -9.66 -2.31
C LYS A 252 -39.05 -9.57 -1.92
N VAL A 253 -39.64 -8.36 -2.01
CA VAL A 253 -41.04 -8.10 -1.62
C VAL A 253 -41.99 -8.94 -2.50
N ASN A 254 -41.76 -8.93 -3.82
CA ASN A 254 -42.43 -9.74 -4.82
C ASN A 254 -41.54 -9.90 -6.07
N GLU A 255 -42.06 -10.48 -7.15
CA GLU A 255 -41.31 -10.73 -8.40
C GLU A 255 -40.77 -9.44 -9.03
N ASN A 256 -41.47 -8.33 -8.83
CA ASN A 256 -41.17 -7.05 -9.47
C ASN A 256 -40.44 -6.06 -8.54
N LEU A 257 -40.53 -6.21 -7.23
CA LEU A 257 -39.98 -5.29 -6.24
C LEU A 257 -38.94 -5.96 -5.35
N LYS A 258 -37.70 -5.44 -5.38
CA LYS A 258 -36.63 -5.74 -4.46
C LYS A 258 -36.24 -4.48 -3.70
N MET A 259 -36.04 -4.61 -2.41
CA MET A 259 -35.57 -3.54 -1.53
C MET A 259 -34.31 -3.99 -0.80
N ASN A 260 -33.47 -3.06 -0.46
CA ASN A 260 -32.34 -3.25 0.45
C ASN A 260 -32.44 -2.19 1.53
N GLY A 261 -32.38 -2.60 2.78
CA GLY A 261 -32.35 -1.69 3.92
C GLY A 261 -31.19 -2.08 4.82
N GLY A 262 -30.41 -1.09 5.26
CA GLY A 262 -29.25 -1.34 6.10
C GLY A 262 -28.93 -0.20 7.04
N LEU A 263 -28.21 -0.54 8.08
CA LEU A 263 -27.70 0.40 9.07
C LEU A 263 -26.23 0.06 9.34
N HIS A 264 -25.39 1.08 9.24
CA HIS A 264 -23.98 1.01 9.62
C HIS A 264 -23.74 1.93 10.81
N PHE A 265 -23.00 1.45 11.77
CA PHE A 265 -22.45 2.23 12.88
C PHE A 265 -20.94 2.21 12.79
N ALA A 266 -20.31 3.38 12.89
CA ALA A 266 -18.88 3.52 12.94
C ALA A 266 -18.47 4.39 14.12
N ASN A 267 -17.36 4.06 14.76
CA ASN A 267 -16.79 4.84 15.85
C ASN A 267 -15.26 4.85 15.77
N LEU A 268 -14.67 6.04 15.90
CA LEU A 268 -13.23 6.24 15.99
C LEU A 268 -12.89 6.74 17.40
N PHE A 269 -11.92 6.11 18.03
CA PHE A 269 -11.31 6.52 19.29
C PHE A 269 -9.90 7.01 19.01
N VAL A 270 -9.60 8.25 19.33
CA VAL A 270 -8.28 8.87 19.12
C VAL A 270 -8.00 9.88 20.21
N GLN A 271 -6.83 9.78 20.85
CA GLN A 271 -6.35 10.73 21.87
C GLN A 271 -7.36 11.02 23.00
N GLY A 272 -8.16 10.03 23.40
CA GLY A 272 -9.18 10.15 24.44
C GLY A 272 -10.55 10.66 23.97
N GLU A 273 -10.66 11.08 22.71
CA GLU A 273 -11.90 11.51 22.09
C GLU A 273 -12.58 10.36 21.32
N SER A 274 -13.90 10.45 21.16
CA SER A 274 -14.71 9.46 20.45
C SER A 274 -15.61 10.12 19.42
N TYR A 275 -15.49 9.69 18.18
CA TYR A 275 -16.27 10.19 17.03
C TYR A 275 -17.12 9.06 16.48
N HIS A 276 -18.44 9.23 16.47
CA HIS A 276 -19.35 8.19 16.00
C HIS A 276 -20.26 8.66 14.86
N SER A 277 -20.72 7.73 14.08
CA SER A 277 -21.65 7.97 12.96
C SER A 277 -22.60 6.80 12.82
N LEU A 278 -23.88 7.12 12.63
CA LEU A 278 -24.92 6.17 12.26
C LEU A 278 -25.33 6.44 10.81
N GLN A 279 -25.18 5.45 9.94
CA GLN A 279 -25.23 5.58 8.50
C GLN A 279 -26.34 4.70 7.92
N PRO A 280 -27.57 5.22 7.79
CA PRO A 280 -28.67 4.49 7.15
C PRO A 280 -28.42 4.36 5.65
N ARG A 281 -28.82 3.21 5.11
CA ARG A 281 -28.76 2.89 3.68
C ARG A 281 -30.08 2.28 3.24
N PHE A 282 -30.53 2.71 2.08
CA PHE A 282 -31.75 2.18 1.48
C PHE A 282 -31.59 2.08 -0.03
N GLY A 283 -32.11 1.01 -0.61
CA GLY A 283 -32.16 0.80 -2.05
C GLY A 283 -33.49 0.18 -2.46
N MET A 284 -33.96 0.52 -3.64
CA MET A 284 -35.17 -0.04 -4.23
C MET A 284 -34.95 -0.28 -5.72
N ASN A 285 -35.44 -1.42 -6.20
CA ASN A 285 -35.48 -1.77 -7.62
C ASN A 285 -36.89 -2.29 -7.95
N TYR A 286 -37.62 -1.57 -8.80
CA TYR A 286 -38.96 -1.95 -9.25
C TYR A 286 -38.96 -2.17 -10.75
N SER A 287 -39.21 -3.41 -11.16
CA SER A 287 -39.26 -3.85 -12.55
C SER A 287 -40.71 -3.81 -13.06
N LEU A 288 -40.94 -3.14 -14.18
CA LEU A 288 -42.25 -3.04 -14.83
C LEU A 288 -42.35 -4.05 -16.00
N PRO A 289 -43.56 -4.46 -16.38
CA PRO A 289 -43.77 -5.15 -17.63
C PRO A 289 -43.22 -4.37 -18.81
N GLY A 290 -42.60 -5.04 -19.78
CA GLY A 290 -41.98 -4.40 -20.95
C GLY A 290 -40.49 -4.04 -20.79
N GLY A 291 -39.86 -4.47 -19.68
CA GLY A 291 -38.39 -4.34 -19.50
C GLY A 291 -37.93 -3.01 -18.91
N LEU A 292 -38.85 -2.14 -18.51
CA LEU A 292 -38.51 -0.90 -17.78
C LEU A 292 -38.23 -1.20 -16.30
N ALA A 293 -37.24 -0.52 -15.70
CA ALA A 293 -36.97 -0.63 -14.26
C ALA A 293 -36.72 0.73 -13.63
N PHE A 294 -37.32 0.97 -12.47
CA PHE A 294 -37.04 2.13 -11.62
C PHE A 294 -36.10 1.71 -10.49
N LYS A 295 -35.03 2.51 -10.28
CA LYS A 295 -34.07 2.33 -9.20
C LYS A 295 -33.98 3.63 -8.39
N ALA A 296 -34.00 3.51 -7.07
CA ALA A 296 -33.74 4.59 -6.14
C ALA A 296 -32.79 4.09 -5.07
N SER A 297 -31.90 4.96 -4.60
CA SER A 297 -31.00 4.65 -3.50
C SER A 297 -30.68 5.88 -2.67
N TYR A 298 -30.49 5.66 -1.38
CA TYR A 298 -29.98 6.62 -0.42
C TYR A 298 -28.91 5.93 0.42
N ALA A 299 -27.80 6.61 0.68
CA ALA A 299 -26.77 6.15 1.59
C ALA A 299 -26.10 7.33 2.27
N GLU A 300 -26.01 7.28 3.57
CA GLU A 300 -25.12 8.13 4.34
C GLU A 300 -23.81 7.40 4.56
N MET A 301 -22.69 8.09 4.34
CA MET A 301 -21.35 7.52 4.51
C MET A 301 -20.45 8.54 5.19
N MET A 302 -19.66 8.07 6.15
CA MET A 302 -18.65 8.85 6.85
C MET A 302 -17.33 8.11 6.83
N GLN A 303 -16.25 8.84 6.60
CA GLN A 303 -14.87 8.37 6.72
C GLN A 303 -14.17 9.27 7.74
N PHE A 304 -13.58 8.70 8.77
CA PHE A 304 -12.92 9.45 9.85
C PHE A 304 -11.50 9.88 9.47
N VAL A 305 -10.82 9.09 8.66
CA VAL A 305 -9.44 9.35 8.25
C VAL A 305 -9.39 9.40 6.73
N ASN A 306 -8.85 10.47 6.21
CA ASN A 306 -8.55 10.64 4.79
C ASN A 306 -7.03 10.84 4.64
N LEU A 307 -6.40 10.04 3.80
CA LEU A 307 -4.96 10.05 3.52
C LEU A 307 -4.68 10.83 2.25
#